data_859c26d7da73c6b7e3d1302e3c277731
#
_entry.id   859c26d7da73c6b7e3d1302e3c277731
#
_cell.length_a   1.000
_cell.length_b   1.000
_cell.length_c   1.000
_cell.angle_alpha   90.00
_cell.angle_beta   90.00
_cell.angle_gamma   90.00
#
_symmetry.space_group_name_H-M   'P 1'
#
loop_
_entity.id
_entity.type
_entity.pdbx_description
1 polymer ?
#
loop_
_entity_poly.entity_id
_entity_poly.type
_entity_poly.pdbx_seq_one_letter_code
_entity_poly.pdbx_strand_id
1 'polypeptide(L)'
;AIAVETRTSEKTVPADPAFEGAQITEETQAGQVWFPDSAFKTAQAIGDMNREGLPLIIFANWRGFAGGLRDMYGEILKYGAYIVDALREYKQPIFVYIPTNGELRGGAWVVIDSSINPEQMEFYAAQGSKGGVLEPEGVVDIKFRRADLVKVMKRSLPQMQNVGDDDGAEKKLEKELMPTFKQLATHFAALHDTPGVMLQKRAIKEIVPWDTSREFFASRLRMRVAEERVKALIRARCPVITDEQMASHLSELRETLEEIAAAEDEAVVPEEKEEVMRLIEGIGA
;
A
#
# COMPACT_ATOMS: atom_id res chain seq x y z
N ALA A 1 -5.23 -13.34 -4.72
CA ALA A 1 -5.25 -11.88 -4.63
C ALA A 1 -6.11 -11.42 -3.46
N ILE A 2 -5.76 -10.30 -2.87
CA ILE A 2 -6.55 -9.59 -1.87
C ILE A 2 -6.98 -8.25 -2.47
N ALA A 3 -8.27 -7.94 -2.38
CA ALA A 3 -8.83 -6.68 -2.84
C ALA A 3 -9.77 -6.10 -1.78
N VAL A 4 -9.93 -4.80 -1.79
CA VAL A 4 -10.68 -4.05 -0.78
C VAL A 4 -12.11 -3.81 -1.27
N GLU A 5 -13.10 -4.09 -0.40
CA GLU A 5 -14.47 -3.63 -0.66
C GLU A 5 -14.54 -2.11 -0.47
N THR A 6 -15.00 -1.43 -1.48
CA THR A 6 -15.11 0.04 -1.49
C THR A 6 -16.47 0.55 -1.07
N ARG A 7 -17.48 -0.32 -1.08
CA ARG A 7 -18.85 0.00 -0.67
C ARG A 7 -19.01 -0.27 0.81
N THR A 8 -19.92 0.47 1.41
CA THR A 8 -20.42 0.17 2.75
C THR A 8 -21.04 -1.22 2.77
N SER A 9 -20.69 -2.02 3.76
CA SER A 9 -21.25 -3.35 3.99
C SER A 9 -22.07 -3.39 5.28
N GLU A 10 -23.08 -4.24 5.31
CA GLU A 10 -23.88 -4.51 6.48
C GLU A 10 -23.47 -5.85 7.09
N LYS A 11 -23.30 -5.86 8.40
CA LYS A 11 -22.96 -7.03 9.19
C LYS A 11 -24.06 -7.35 10.14
N THR A 12 -24.64 -8.53 10.03
CA THR A 12 -25.62 -9.03 10.99
C THR A 12 -24.88 -9.55 12.23
N VAL A 13 -25.20 -8.97 13.39
CA VAL A 13 -24.73 -9.43 14.69
C VAL A 13 -25.85 -10.26 15.33
N PRO A 14 -25.60 -11.55 15.58
CA PRO A 14 -26.61 -12.41 16.20
C PRO A 14 -26.93 -11.93 17.61
N ALA A 15 -28.16 -12.21 18.05
CA ALA A 15 -28.58 -11.97 19.42
C ALA A 15 -27.69 -12.76 20.39
N ASP A 16 -27.26 -12.12 21.48
CA ASP A 16 -26.51 -12.80 22.53
C ASP A 16 -27.43 -13.75 23.32
N PRO A 17 -27.21 -15.07 23.25
CA PRO A 17 -28.08 -16.03 23.94
C PRO A 17 -28.03 -15.93 25.47
N ALA A 18 -27.03 -15.25 26.02
CA ALA A 18 -26.89 -15.02 27.46
C ALA A 18 -27.78 -13.89 27.99
N PHE A 19 -28.32 -13.03 27.11
CA PHE A 19 -29.17 -11.90 27.48
C PHE A 19 -30.60 -12.13 27.04
N GLU A 20 -31.51 -12.23 28.01
CA GLU A 20 -32.95 -12.28 27.76
C GLU A 20 -33.40 -10.97 27.10
N GLY A 21 -34.01 -11.05 25.92
CA GLY A 21 -34.43 -9.89 25.16
C GLY A 21 -33.41 -9.33 24.18
N ALA A 22 -32.22 -9.93 24.06
CA ALA A 22 -31.28 -9.59 23.00
C ALA A 22 -31.91 -9.81 21.61
N GLN A 23 -31.67 -8.88 20.71
CA GLN A 23 -32.18 -8.93 19.34
C GLN A 23 -31.02 -8.98 18.35
N ILE A 24 -31.29 -9.52 17.18
CA ILE A 24 -30.36 -9.43 16.04
C ILE A 24 -30.21 -7.95 15.67
N THR A 25 -28.99 -7.46 15.56
CA THR A 25 -28.71 -6.09 15.15
C THR A 25 -27.90 -6.08 13.86
N GLU A 26 -28.11 -5.06 13.03
CA GLU A 26 -27.33 -4.82 11.84
C GLU A 26 -26.35 -3.67 12.10
N GLU A 27 -25.10 -3.90 11.72
CA GLU A 27 -24.02 -2.94 11.85
C GLU A 27 -23.49 -2.57 10.48
N THR A 28 -23.37 -1.27 10.27
CA THR A 28 -22.81 -0.72 9.05
C THR A 28 -21.29 -0.57 9.18
N GLN A 29 -20.55 -1.19 8.28
CA GLN A 29 -19.10 -1.03 8.16
C GLN A 29 -18.76 -0.22 6.91
N ALA A 30 -18.00 0.86 7.09
CA ALA A 30 -17.55 1.68 5.98
C ALA A 30 -16.59 0.89 5.07
N GLY A 31 -16.74 1.05 3.76
CA GLY A 31 -15.76 0.53 2.79
C GLY A 31 -14.38 1.17 2.97
N GLN A 32 -13.35 0.52 2.46
CA GLN A 32 -11.95 0.98 2.52
C GLN A 32 -11.37 1.11 3.94
N VAL A 33 -12.00 0.52 4.93
CA VAL A 33 -11.58 0.57 6.34
C VAL A 33 -11.46 -0.84 6.88
N TRP A 34 -10.38 -1.12 7.60
CA TRP A 34 -10.28 -2.35 8.36
C TRP A 34 -11.00 -2.24 9.70
N PHE A 35 -11.86 -3.19 9.94
CA PHE A 35 -12.50 -3.48 11.22
C PHE A 35 -11.82 -4.70 11.86
N PRO A 36 -12.05 -5.01 13.14
CA PRO A 36 -11.40 -6.14 13.82
C PRO A 36 -11.55 -7.46 13.06
N ASP A 37 -12.74 -7.76 12.58
CA ASP A 37 -13.04 -8.99 11.83
C ASP A 37 -12.38 -9.02 10.45
N SER A 38 -12.42 -7.93 9.69
CA SER A 38 -11.81 -7.87 8.37
C SER A 38 -10.28 -7.82 8.43
N ALA A 39 -9.69 -7.22 9.46
CA ALA A 39 -8.25 -7.25 9.70
C ALA A 39 -7.78 -8.66 10.03
N PHE A 40 -8.48 -9.36 10.94
CA PHE A 40 -8.19 -10.76 11.25
C PHE A 40 -8.31 -11.67 10.02
N LYS A 41 -9.40 -11.54 9.25
CA LYS A 41 -9.61 -12.28 8.00
C LYS A 41 -8.50 -12.02 6.97
N THR A 42 -8.03 -10.77 6.87
CA THR A 42 -6.91 -10.43 5.98
C THR A 42 -5.63 -11.14 6.39
N ALA A 43 -5.27 -11.10 7.68
CA ALA A 43 -4.10 -11.81 8.20
C ALA A 43 -4.19 -13.33 7.99
N GLN A 44 -5.38 -13.91 8.23
CA GLN A 44 -5.63 -15.33 7.98
C GLN A 44 -5.44 -15.69 6.52
N ALA A 45 -6.02 -14.91 5.60
CA ALA A 45 -5.90 -15.15 4.15
C ALA A 45 -4.44 -15.08 3.67
N ILE A 46 -3.65 -14.13 4.19
CA ILE A 46 -2.22 -14.04 3.90
C ILE A 46 -1.50 -15.31 4.39
N GLY A 47 -1.75 -15.73 5.62
CA GLY A 47 -1.15 -16.94 6.19
C GLY A 47 -1.53 -18.22 5.42
N ASP A 48 -2.78 -18.32 4.96
CA ASP A 48 -3.26 -19.47 4.16
C ASP A 48 -2.54 -19.50 2.80
N MET A 49 -2.46 -18.39 2.09
CA MET A 49 -1.76 -18.31 0.79
C MET A 49 -0.26 -18.61 0.94
N ASN A 50 0.38 -18.17 2.05
CA ASN A 50 1.77 -18.49 2.33
C ASN A 50 1.99 -20.00 2.54
N ARG A 51 1.07 -20.67 3.28
CA ARG A 51 1.13 -22.12 3.48
C ARG A 51 0.93 -22.91 2.19
N GLU A 52 0.12 -22.39 1.29
CA GLU A 52 -0.10 -22.97 -0.04
C GLU A 52 1.05 -22.66 -1.03
N GLY A 53 2.03 -21.85 -0.65
CA GLY A 53 3.16 -21.47 -1.49
C GLY A 53 2.77 -20.56 -2.68
N LEU A 54 1.68 -19.81 -2.55
CA LEU A 54 1.16 -18.97 -3.62
C LEU A 54 1.76 -17.56 -3.59
N PRO A 55 2.14 -16.97 -4.72
CA PRO A 55 2.41 -15.54 -4.81
C PRO A 55 1.18 -14.71 -4.46
N LEU A 56 1.37 -13.52 -3.93
CA LEU A 56 0.28 -12.65 -3.48
C LEU A 56 0.28 -11.32 -4.23
N ILE A 57 -0.90 -10.90 -4.72
CA ILE A 57 -1.14 -9.54 -5.15
C ILE A 57 -2.19 -8.89 -4.25
N ILE A 58 -1.88 -7.68 -3.74
CA ILE A 58 -2.75 -6.88 -2.89
C ILE A 58 -3.15 -5.63 -3.66
N PHE A 59 -4.41 -5.52 -4.04
CA PHE A 59 -4.98 -4.28 -4.59
C PHE A 59 -5.32 -3.35 -3.43
N ALA A 60 -4.37 -2.48 -3.09
CA ALA A 60 -4.43 -1.62 -1.93
C ALA A 60 -5.34 -0.42 -2.16
N ASN A 61 -6.39 -0.29 -1.37
CA ASN A 61 -7.32 0.83 -1.41
C ASN A 61 -7.95 1.04 -0.02
N TRP A 62 -7.09 1.32 0.99
CA TRP A 62 -7.53 1.52 2.37
C TRP A 62 -7.28 2.93 2.86
N ARG A 63 -8.26 3.49 3.53
CA ARG A 63 -8.16 4.78 4.21
C ARG A 63 -7.62 4.66 5.63
N GLY A 64 -7.65 3.47 6.21
CA GLY A 64 -7.13 3.21 7.55
C GLY A 64 -7.85 2.07 8.27
N PHE A 65 -7.81 2.17 9.59
CA PHE A 65 -8.48 1.27 10.52
C PHE A 65 -9.66 1.97 11.18
N ALA A 66 -10.69 1.22 11.56
CA ALA A 66 -11.77 1.73 12.39
C ALA A 66 -11.22 2.21 13.73
N GLY A 67 -11.54 3.48 14.09
CA GLY A 67 -11.03 4.14 15.31
C GLY A 67 -12.08 4.29 16.40
N GLY A 68 -13.23 3.62 16.26
CA GLY A 68 -14.30 3.65 17.25
C GLY A 68 -13.89 2.97 18.57
N LEU A 69 -14.46 3.41 19.69
CA LEU A 69 -14.20 2.81 21.00
C LEU A 69 -14.47 1.30 21.00
N ARG A 70 -15.53 0.89 20.33
CA ARG A 70 -15.92 -0.50 20.15
C ARG A 70 -14.84 -1.31 19.42
N ASP A 71 -14.31 -0.74 18.31
CA ASP A 71 -13.28 -1.40 17.50
C ASP A 71 -11.96 -1.53 18.27
N MET A 72 -11.65 -0.54 19.11
CA MET A 72 -10.50 -0.58 20.01
C MET A 72 -10.65 -1.70 21.04
N TYR A 73 -11.82 -1.87 21.66
CA TYR A 73 -12.12 -3.00 22.54
C TYR A 73 -12.18 -4.34 21.78
N GLY A 74 -12.56 -4.29 20.49
CA GLY A 74 -12.54 -5.42 19.55
C GLY A 74 -11.13 -5.81 19.08
N GLU A 75 -10.07 -5.26 19.71
CA GLU A 75 -8.67 -5.59 19.45
C GLU A 75 -8.17 -5.24 18.02
N ILE A 76 -8.68 -4.16 17.41
CA ILE A 76 -8.30 -3.75 16.04
C ILE A 76 -6.78 -3.63 15.86
N LEU A 77 -6.04 -3.11 16.85
CA LEU A 77 -4.59 -2.96 16.79
C LEU A 77 -3.87 -4.31 16.75
N LYS A 78 -4.36 -5.28 17.51
CA LYS A 78 -3.82 -6.64 17.56
C LYS A 78 -4.00 -7.35 16.22
N TYR A 79 -5.21 -7.27 15.65
CA TYR A 79 -5.48 -7.88 14.34
C TYR A 79 -4.75 -7.17 13.20
N GLY A 80 -4.56 -5.85 13.29
CA GLY A 80 -3.68 -5.11 12.40
C GLY A 80 -2.23 -5.58 12.46
N ALA A 81 -1.71 -5.86 13.67
CA ALA A 81 -0.37 -6.41 13.85
C ALA A 81 -0.23 -7.82 13.25
N TYR A 82 -1.27 -8.65 13.28
CA TYR A 82 -1.24 -9.97 12.64
C TYR A 82 -1.06 -9.90 11.12
N ILE A 83 -1.53 -8.83 10.46
CA ILE A 83 -1.26 -8.59 9.02
C ILE A 83 0.24 -8.42 8.81
N VAL A 84 0.89 -7.60 9.64
CA VAL A 84 2.34 -7.37 9.59
C VAL A 84 3.12 -8.66 9.82
N ASP A 85 2.74 -9.44 10.83
CA ASP A 85 3.41 -10.71 11.14
C ASP A 85 3.27 -11.71 9.98
N ALA A 86 2.08 -11.82 9.39
CA ALA A 86 1.83 -12.71 8.26
C ALA A 86 2.62 -12.30 7.00
N LEU A 87 2.74 -10.99 6.73
CA LEU A 87 3.54 -10.48 5.61
C LEU A 87 5.05 -10.65 5.84
N ARG A 88 5.52 -10.44 7.08
CA ARG A 88 6.92 -10.63 7.44
C ARG A 88 7.39 -12.07 7.23
N GLU A 89 6.53 -13.03 7.52
CA GLU A 89 6.82 -14.46 7.39
C GLU A 89 6.56 -15.02 5.97
N TYR A 90 6.07 -14.19 5.07
CA TYR A 90 5.71 -14.61 3.71
C TYR A 90 6.95 -14.95 2.90
N LYS A 91 6.92 -16.09 2.21
CA LYS A 91 8.08 -16.65 1.49
C LYS A 91 7.98 -16.54 -0.02
N GLN A 92 6.86 -16.07 -0.54
CA GLN A 92 6.61 -15.94 -1.97
C GLN A 92 6.59 -14.47 -2.37
N PRO A 93 6.74 -14.12 -3.65
CA PRO A 93 6.63 -12.74 -4.12
C PRO A 93 5.27 -12.12 -3.77
N ILE A 94 5.31 -10.89 -3.28
CA ILE A 94 4.14 -10.08 -2.94
C ILE A 94 4.17 -8.78 -3.75
N PHE A 95 3.12 -8.50 -4.47
CA PHE A 95 2.92 -7.22 -5.15
C PHE A 95 1.82 -6.43 -4.47
N VAL A 96 2.13 -5.23 -3.99
CA VAL A 96 1.14 -4.28 -3.50
C VAL A 96 0.93 -3.23 -4.57
N TYR A 97 -0.30 -3.05 -4.99
CA TYR A 97 -0.66 -2.13 -6.06
C TYR A 97 -1.82 -1.24 -5.68
N ILE A 98 -1.62 0.08 -5.70
CA ILE A 98 -2.69 1.06 -5.52
C ILE A 98 -3.32 1.31 -6.89
N PRO A 99 -4.58 0.88 -7.14
CA PRO A 99 -5.22 1.02 -8.44
C PRO A 99 -5.57 2.47 -8.76
N THR A 100 -5.95 2.75 -10.01
CA THR A 100 -6.46 4.06 -10.44
C THR A 100 -7.65 4.48 -9.57
N ASN A 101 -7.65 5.73 -9.10
CA ASN A 101 -8.59 6.28 -8.13
C ASN A 101 -8.60 5.58 -6.76
N GLY A 102 -7.70 4.64 -6.53
CA GLY A 102 -7.46 4.06 -5.22
C GLY A 102 -6.64 4.99 -4.33
N GLU A 103 -6.76 4.80 -3.02
CA GLU A 103 -5.97 5.52 -2.04
C GLU A 103 -5.47 4.60 -0.94
N LEU A 104 -4.29 4.93 -0.42
CA LEU A 104 -3.72 4.24 0.73
C LEU A 104 -3.28 5.25 1.77
N ARG A 105 -3.83 5.15 2.99
CA ARG A 105 -3.70 6.16 4.03
C ARG A 105 -3.28 5.58 5.37
N GLY A 106 -2.59 6.41 6.14
CA GLY A 106 -2.36 6.24 7.57
C GLY A 106 -1.83 4.88 8.00
N GLY A 107 -2.49 4.30 8.99
CA GLY A 107 -2.15 2.99 9.54
C GLY A 107 -2.27 1.84 8.54
N ALA A 108 -3.13 1.97 7.53
CA ALA A 108 -3.25 0.97 6.47
C ALA A 108 -1.97 0.88 5.63
N TRP A 109 -1.31 2.02 5.34
CA TRP A 109 -0.02 2.00 4.68
C TRP A 109 1.03 1.25 5.51
N VAL A 110 1.09 1.55 6.81
CA VAL A 110 2.10 0.99 7.72
C VAL A 110 2.06 -0.54 7.77
N VAL A 111 0.88 -1.15 7.72
CA VAL A 111 0.74 -2.62 7.87
C VAL A 111 0.94 -3.41 6.58
N ILE A 112 1.07 -2.73 5.42
CA ILE A 112 1.37 -3.36 4.13
C ILE A 112 2.57 -2.71 3.42
N ASP A 113 3.37 -1.93 4.15
CA ASP A 113 4.58 -1.30 3.61
C ASP A 113 5.63 -2.35 3.20
N SER A 114 6.30 -2.12 2.07
CA SER A 114 7.30 -3.07 1.57
C SER A 114 8.51 -3.25 2.48
N SER A 115 8.75 -2.33 3.42
CA SER A 115 9.81 -2.47 4.43
C SER A 115 9.57 -3.61 5.43
N ILE A 116 8.34 -4.15 5.51
CA ILE A 116 7.99 -5.30 6.36
C ILE A 116 8.72 -6.56 5.89
N ASN A 117 8.81 -6.76 4.58
CA ASN A 117 9.49 -7.90 3.97
C ASN A 117 10.14 -7.45 2.65
N PRO A 118 11.30 -6.76 2.72
CA PRO A 118 11.95 -6.15 1.56
C PRO A 118 12.37 -7.15 0.46
N GLU A 119 12.58 -8.41 0.83
CA GLU A 119 12.94 -9.45 -0.13
C GLU A 119 11.77 -9.88 -1.01
N GLN A 120 10.57 -9.93 -0.45
CA GLN A 120 9.39 -10.47 -1.13
C GLN A 120 8.41 -9.41 -1.60
N MET A 121 8.36 -8.26 -0.92
CA MET A 121 7.36 -7.22 -1.19
C MET A 121 7.86 -6.18 -2.20
N GLU A 122 7.06 -5.93 -3.21
CA GLU A 122 7.24 -4.84 -4.16
C GLU A 122 5.98 -3.98 -4.18
N PHE A 123 6.18 -2.64 -4.18
CA PHE A 123 5.09 -1.68 -4.07
C PHE A 123 4.97 -0.87 -5.36
N TYR A 124 3.74 -0.75 -5.89
CA TYR A 124 3.41 -0.11 -7.15
C TYR A 124 2.16 0.75 -7.02
N ALA A 125 2.00 1.72 -7.90
CA ALA A 125 0.82 2.56 -7.93
C ALA A 125 0.40 2.89 -9.36
N ALA A 126 -0.90 2.97 -9.60
CA ALA A 126 -1.42 3.44 -10.88
C ALA A 126 -1.37 4.97 -11.00
N GLN A 127 -1.39 5.46 -12.24
CA GLN A 127 -1.65 6.86 -12.49
C GLN A 127 -3.02 7.25 -11.92
N GLY A 128 -3.11 8.40 -11.23
CA GLY A 128 -4.34 8.87 -10.59
C GLY A 128 -4.65 8.25 -9.22
N SER A 129 -3.81 7.34 -8.73
CA SER A 129 -3.89 6.87 -7.35
C SER A 129 -3.39 7.92 -6.36
N LYS A 130 -3.68 7.74 -5.08
CA LYS A 130 -3.28 8.65 -4.00
C LYS A 130 -2.66 7.88 -2.84
N GLY A 131 -1.66 8.48 -2.21
CA GLY A 131 -1.03 7.85 -1.06
C GLY A 131 -0.37 8.84 -0.10
N GLY A 132 -0.60 8.65 1.17
CA GLY A 132 -0.05 9.52 2.21
C GLY A 132 -0.57 9.17 3.60
N VAL A 133 0.02 9.80 4.62
CA VAL A 133 -0.36 9.53 6.02
C VAL A 133 -1.77 10.02 6.33
N LEU A 134 -2.12 11.23 5.87
CA LEU A 134 -3.41 11.85 6.08
C LEU A 134 -4.02 12.25 4.74
N GLU A 135 -5.33 12.33 4.70
CA GLU A 135 -6.04 12.98 3.61
C GLU A 135 -5.68 14.47 3.52
N PRO A 136 -5.76 15.09 2.35
CA PRO A 136 -5.41 16.50 2.16
C PRO A 136 -6.10 17.45 3.13
N GLU A 137 -7.39 17.22 3.42
CA GLU A 137 -8.19 17.98 4.39
C GLU A 137 -7.59 17.90 5.79
N GLY A 138 -7.23 16.70 6.24
CA GLY A 138 -6.58 16.47 7.53
C GLY A 138 -5.20 17.15 7.60
N VAL A 139 -4.44 17.13 6.51
CA VAL A 139 -3.16 17.86 6.41
C VAL A 139 -3.39 19.36 6.56
N VAL A 140 -4.43 19.91 5.93
CA VAL A 140 -4.77 21.34 6.00
C VAL A 140 -5.14 21.73 7.43
N ASP A 141 -5.98 20.97 8.10
CA ASP A 141 -6.41 21.26 9.48
C ASP A 141 -5.25 21.29 10.47
N ILE A 142 -4.17 20.53 10.20
CA ILE A 142 -2.98 20.48 11.06
C ILE A 142 -1.94 21.53 10.68
N LYS A 143 -1.61 21.63 9.38
CA LYS A 143 -0.47 22.42 8.88
C LYS A 143 -0.85 23.86 8.49
N PHE A 144 -2.07 24.08 8.03
CA PHE A 144 -2.56 25.39 7.57
C PHE A 144 -3.56 25.96 8.56
N ARG A 145 -3.05 26.37 9.73
CA ARG A 145 -3.88 26.97 10.78
C ARG A 145 -4.57 28.23 10.28
N ARG A 146 -5.75 28.52 10.82
CA ARG A 146 -6.53 29.71 10.44
C ARG A 146 -5.68 30.99 10.37
N ALA A 147 -4.83 31.24 11.36
CA ALA A 147 -3.96 32.40 11.38
C ALA A 147 -2.98 32.47 10.19
N ASP A 148 -2.51 31.32 9.71
CA ASP A 148 -1.60 31.26 8.58
C ASP A 148 -2.34 31.47 7.26
N LEU A 149 -3.55 30.93 7.11
CA LEU A 149 -4.42 31.22 5.97
C LEU A 149 -4.77 32.71 5.89
N VAL A 150 -5.09 33.35 7.03
CA VAL A 150 -5.35 34.80 7.08
C VAL A 150 -4.13 35.61 6.63
N LYS A 151 -2.92 35.22 7.06
CA LYS A 151 -1.68 35.87 6.58
C LYS A 151 -1.52 35.74 5.06
N VAL A 152 -1.84 34.57 4.49
CA VAL A 152 -1.80 34.36 3.04
C VAL A 152 -2.85 35.22 2.35
N MET A 153 -4.09 35.30 2.87
CA MET A 153 -5.13 36.18 2.35
C MET A 153 -4.66 37.65 2.31
N LYS A 154 -4.10 38.14 3.43
CA LYS A 154 -3.57 39.53 3.52
C LYS A 154 -2.47 39.80 2.52
N ARG A 155 -1.61 38.82 2.21
CA ARG A 155 -0.55 38.96 1.21
C ARG A 155 -1.05 38.92 -0.22
N SER A 156 -2.05 38.09 -0.49
CA SER A 156 -2.47 37.80 -1.85
C SER A 156 -3.58 38.70 -2.37
N LEU A 157 -4.36 39.32 -1.47
CA LEU A 157 -5.55 40.06 -1.81
C LEU A 157 -5.45 41.53 -1.39
N PRO A 158 -5.42 42.49 -2.36
CA PRO A 158 -5.44 43.93 -2.05
C PRO A 158 -6.63 44.34 -1.18
N GLN A 159 -7.77 43.64 -1.33
CA GLN A 159 -8.97 43.86 -0.54
C GLN A 159 -8.74 43.67 0.95
N MET A 160 -7.95 42.66 1.35
CA MET A 160 -7.59 42.37 2.73
C MET A 160 -6.53 43.35 3.28
N GLN A 161 -5.76 43.99 2.40
CA GLN A 161 -4.75 44.98 2.77
C GLN A 161 -5.39 46.38 3.03
N ASN A 162 -6.49 46.68 2.33
CA ASN A 162 -7.14 48.00 2.31
C ASN A 162 -8.26 48.14 3.34
N VAL A 163 -8.55 47.13 4.16
CA VAL A 163 -9.65 47.18 5.17
C VAL A 163 -9.33 48.16 6.31
N GLY A 164 -8.07 48.57 6.46
CA GLY A 164 -7.64 49.48 7.54
C GLY A 164 -7.84 48.87 8.93
N ASP A 165 -8.09 49.73 9.95
CA ASP A 165 -8.31 49.31 11.33
C ASP A 165 -9.76 48.89 11.65
N ASP A 166 -10.62 48.67 10.61
CA ASP A 166 -11.98 48.15 10.82
C ASP A 166 -11.98 46.64 11.03
N ASP A 167 -11.85 46.23 12.27
CA ASP A 167 -11.86 44.84 12.73
C ASP A 167 -13.14 44.06 12.31
N GLY A 168 -14.25 44.78 12.16
CA GLY A 168 -15.54 44.20 11.74
C GLY A 168 -15.58 43.85 10.25
N ALA A 169 -15.10 44.75 9.40
CA ALA A 169 -15.03 44.51 7.95
C ALA A 169 -13.97 43.44 7.61
N GLU A 170 -12.84 43.43 8.32
CA GLU A 170 -11.82 42.38 8.14
C GLU A 170 -12.37 40.99 8.48
N LYS A 171 -13.03 40.83 9.63
CA LYS A 171 -13.60 39.54 10.04
C LYS A 171 -14.71 39.05 9.10
N LYS A 172 -15.50 39.96 8.52
CA LYS A 172 -16.52 39.61 7.55
C LYS A 172 -15.89 39.08 6.27
N LEU A 173 -14.90 39.79 5.75
CA LEU A 173 -14.18 39.41 4.51
C LEU A 173 -13.38 38.11 4.72
N GLU A 174 -12.75 37.93 5.88
CA GLU A 174 -12.10 36.68 6.26
C GLU A 174 -13.06 35.49 6.23
N LYS A 175 -14.25 35.64 6.83
CA LYS A 175 -15.27 34.59 6.85
C LYS A 175 -15.74 34.21 5.45
N GLU A 176 -15.86 35.17 4.56
CA GLU A 176 -16.26 34.98 3.16
C GLU A 176 -15.18 34.26 2.36
N LEU A 177 -13.91 34.60 2.54
CA LEU A 177 -12.79 34.09 1.78
C LEU A 177 -12.22 32.76 2.32
N MET A 178 -12.40 32.48 3.61
CA MET A 178 -11.84 31.30 4.28
C MET A 178 -12.13 29.98 3.56
N PRO A 179 -13.35 29.67 3.07
CA PRO A 179 -13.62 28.44 2.35
C PRO A 179 -12.75 28.29 1.10
N THR A 180 -12.58 29.35 0.32
CA THR A 180 -11.78 29.35 -0.90
C THR A 180 -10.30 29.09 -0.60
N PHE A 181 -9.75 29.78 0.41
CA PHE A 181 -8.35 29.56 0.80
C PHE A 181 -8.12 28.19 1.44
N LYS A 182 -9.08 27.67 2.18
CA LYS A 182 -9.02 26.30 2.68
C LYS A 182 -9.03 25.29 1.53
N GLN A 183 -9.87 25.48 0.52
CA GLN A 183 -9.91 24.64 -0.68
C GLN A 183 -8.59 24.71 -1.45
N LEU A 184 -8.01 25.90 -1.62
CA LEU A 184 -6.71 26.08 -2.26
C LEU A 184 -5.60 25.33 -1.50
N ALA A 185 -5.58 25.43 -0.19
CA ALA A 185 -4.64 24.69 0.66
C ALA A 185 -4.83 23.16 0.54
N THR A 186 -6.08 22.69 0.45
CA THR A 186 -6.39 21.28 0.21
C THR A 186 -5.86 20.80 -1.15
N HIS A 187 -6.05 21.58 -2.21
CA HIS A 187 -5.47 21.24 -3.50
C HIS A 187 -3.94 21.21 -3.47
N PHE A 188 -3.32 22.17 -2.78
CA PHE A 188 -1.87 22.18 -2.60
C PHE A 188 -1.39 20.94 -1.83
N ALA A 189 -2.07 20.56 -0.76
CA ALA A 189 -1.76 19.34 0.00
C ALA A 189 -1.90 18.08 -0.87
N ALA A 190 -2.94 18.01 -1.72
CA ALA A 190 -3.20 16.88 -2.61
C ALA A 190 -2.10 16.65 -3.66
N LEU A 191 -1.33 17.68 -4.02
CA LEU A 191 -0.19 17.53 -4.93
C LEU A 191 0.94 16.67 -4.35
N HIS A 192 0.97 16.51 -3.02
CA HIS A 192 1.98 15.70 -2.32
C HIS A 192 1.62 14.22 -2.19
N ASP A 193 0.41 13.85 -2.60
CA ASP A 193 -0.13 12.48 -2.49
C ASP A 193 -0.08 11.71 -3.82
N THR A 194 0.54 12.28 -4.84
CA THR A 194 0.56 11.73 -6.20
C THR A 194 1.56 10.58 -6.35
N PRO A 195 1.34 9.65 -7.31
CA PRO A 195 2.28 8.57 -7.59
C PRO A 195 3.70 9.05 -7.92
N GLY A 196 3.83 10.20 -8.60
CA GLY A 196 5.12 10.80 -8.89
C GLY A 196 5.91 11.16 -7.63
N VAL A 197 5.23 11.71 -6.61
CA VAL A 197 5.85 12.01 -5.32
C VAL A 197 6.19 10.73 -4.54
N MET A 198 5.32 9.71 -4.59
CA MET A 198 5.60 8.40 -3.99
C MET A 198 6.84 7.75 -4.62
N LEU A 199 6.96 7.80 -5.94
CA LEU A 199 8.13 7.30 -6.67
C LEU A 199 9.42 8.06 -6.31
N GLN A 200 9.36 9.41 -6.29
CA GLN A 200 10.50 10.25 -5.91
C GLN A 200 10.98 9.96 -4.49
N LYS A 201 10.06 9.66 -3.57
CA LYS A 201 10.36 9.26 -2.18
C LYS A 201 10.78 7.79 -2.06
N ARG A 202 10.81 7.04 -3.14
CA ARG A 202 11.08 5.59 -3.16
C ARG A 202 10.10 4.78 -2.30
N ALA A 203 8.90 5.29 -2.11
CA ALA A 203 7.83 4.59 -1.42
C ALA A 203 7.15 3.54 -2.32
N ILE A 204 7.24 3.73 -3.64
CA ILE A 204 6.84 2.76 -4.65
C ILE A 204 8.01 2.50 -5.60
N LYS A 205 8.01 1.34 -6.23
CA LYS A 205 9.05 0.92 -7.16
C LYS A 205 8.85 1.52 -8.55
N GLU A 206 7.60 1.56 -9.01
CA GLU A 206 7.23 2.03 -10.34
C GLU A 206 5.77 2.48 -10.39
N ILE A 207 5.46 3.35 -11.36
CA ILE A 207 4.08 3.75 -11.69
C ILE A 207 3.62 2.87 -12.86
N VAL A 208 2.68 1.98 -12.58
CA VAL A 208 2.15 1.03 -13.57
C VAL A 208 0.74 1.46 -13.99
N PRO A 209 0.49 1.78 -15.28
CA PRO A 209 -0.84 2.09 -15.77
C PRO A 209 -1.81 0.93 -15.56
N TRP A 210 -3.08 1.23 -15.30
CA TRP A 210 -4.08 0.21 -15.01
C TRP A 210 -4.33 -0.74 -16.21
N ASP A 211 -4.39 -0.20 -17.40
CA ASP A 211 -4.65 -0.92 -18.65
C ASP A 211 -3.57 -1.96 -18.99
N THR A 212 -2.32 -1.69 -18.66
CA THR A 212 -1.18 -2.60 -18.88
C THR A 212 -0.78 -3.40 -17.63
N SER A 213 -1.44 -3.14 -16.50
CA SER A 213 -1.04 -3.71 -15.20
C SER A 213 -1.05 -5.25 -15.18
N ARG A 214 -1.99 -5.88 -15.87
CA ARG A 214 -2.08 -7.34 -15.93
C ARG A 214 -0.87 -7.97 -16.59
N GLU A 215 -0.45 -7.44 -17.73
CA GLU A 215 0.73 -7.91 -18.45
C GLU A 215 2.00 -7.66 -17.65
N PHE A 216 2.12 -6.45 -17.10
CA PHE A 216 3.23 -6.08 -16.25
C PHE A 216 3.39 -7.04 -15.07
N PHE A 217 2.32 -7.25 -14.27
CA PHE A 217 2.41 -8.13 -13.12
C PHE A 217 2.59 -9.60 -13.50
N ALA A 218 2.04 -10.06 -14.62
CA ALA A 218 2.28 -11.41 -15.10
C ALA A 218 3.74 -11.63 -15.46
N SER A 219 4.36 -10.72 -16.20
CA SER A 219 5.79 -10.75 -16.55
C SER A 219 6.67 -10.64 -15.29
N ARG A 220 6.38 -9.65 -14.44
CA ARG A 220 7.14 -9.45 -13.20
C ARG A 220 7.06 -10.65 -12.26
N LEU A 221 5.89 -11.30 -12.19
CA LEU A 221 5.71 -12.50 -11.37
C LEU A 221 6.56 -13.67 -11.89
N ARG A 222 6.55 -13.93 -13.20
CA ARG A 222 7.39 -14.98 -13.80
C ARG A 222 8.86 -14.75 -13.44
N MET A 223 9.33 -13.52 -13.60
CA MET A 223 10.70 -13.15 -13.26
C MET A 223 11.01 -13.38 -11.77
N ARG A 224 10.13 -12.94 -10.86
CA ARG A 224 10.32 -13.15 -9.41
C ARG A 224 10.32 -14.62 -9.03
N VAL A 225 9.46 -15.43 -9.64
CA VAL A 225 9.43 -16.88 -9.40
C VAL A 225 10.70 -17.56 -9.93
N ALA A 226 11.22 -17.13 -11.08
CA ALA A 226 12.51 -17.61 -11.59
C ALA A 226 13.68 -17.22 -10.65
N GLU A 227 13.73 -15.97 -10.21
CA GLU A 227 14.70 -15.50 -9.21
C GLU A 227 14.69 -16.37 -7.94
N GLU A 228 13.51 -16.65 -7.37
CA GLU A 228 13.41 -17.46 -6.15
C GLU A 228 13.83 -18.92 -6.36
N ARG A 229 13.55 -19.49 -7.54
CA ARG A 229 14.05 -20.83 -7.90
C ARG A 229 15.58 -20.86 -7.97
N VAL A 230 16.19 -19.85 -8.59
CA VAL A 230 17.66 -19.75 -8.69
C VAL A 230 18.28 -19.52 -7.31
N LYS A 231 17.71 -18.65 -6.48
CA LYS A 231 18.15 -18.47 -5.09
C LYS A 231 18.12 -19.77 -4.30
N ALA A 232 17.06 -20.56 -4.45
CA ALA A 232 16.96 -21.86 -3.78
C ALA A 232 18.03 -22.83 -4.22
N LEU A 233 18.36 -22.88 -5.53
CA LEU A 233 19.44 -23.71 -6.07
C LEU A 233 20.81 -23.27 -5.56
N ILE A 234 21.09 -21.97 -5.57
CA ILE A 234 22.35 -21.42 -5.06
C ILE A 234 22.51 -21.72 -3.55
N ARG A 235 21.46 -21.50 -2.74
CA ARG A 235 21.48 -21.80 -1.30
C ARG A 235 21.67 -23.30 -1.02
N ALA A 236 21.08 -24.17 -1.85
CA ALA A 236 21.29 -25.61 -1.71
C ALA A 236 22.75 -26.03 -1.95
N ARG A 237 23.45 -25.35 -2.84
CA ARG A 237 24.85 -25.62 -3.17
C ARG A 237 25.84 -24.92 -2.24
N CYS A 238 25.56 -23.68 -1.89
CA CYS A 238 26.36 -22.85 -1.00
C CYS A 238 25.53 -22.33 0.18
N PRO A 239 25.32 -23.11 1.24
CA PRO A 239 24.47 -22.73 2.38
C PRO A 239 24.95 -21.51 3.18
N VAL A 240 26.23 -21.15 3.03
CA VAL A 240 26.84 -19.98 3.71
C VAL A 240 26.95 -18.73 2.86
N ILE A 241 26.28 -18.69 1.70
CA ILE A 241 26.29 -17.52 0.82
C ILE A 241 25.66 -16.30 1.51
N THR A 242 26.33 -15.14 1.42
CA THR A 242 25.80 -13.89 1.95
C THR A 242 24.76 -13.28 1.00
N ASP A 243 23.89 -12.39 1.52
CA ASP A 243 22.89 -11.72 0.69
C ASP A 243 23.54 -10.82 -0.39
N GLU A 244 24.72 -10.22 -0.11
CA GLU A 244 25.48 -9.44 -1.08
C GLU A 244 26.01 -10.32 -2.24
N GLN A 245 26.55 -11.49 -1.91
CA GLN A 245 27.00 -12.45 -2.93
C GLN A 245 25.82 -12.97 -3.76
N MET A 246 24.69 -13.27 -3.10
CA MET A 246 23.46 -13.67 -3.78
C MET A 246 22.98 -12.61 -4.75
N ALA A 247 22.96 -11.33 -4.32
CA ALA A 247 22.55 -10.22 -5.17
C ALA A 247 23.49 -10.04 -6.38
N SER A 248 24.82 -10.24 -6.20
CA SER A 248 25.79 -10.20 -7.30
C SER A 248 25.49 -11.28 -8.33
N HIS A 249 25.32 -12.53 -7.90
CA HIS A 249 25.02 -13.65 -8.80
C HIS A 249 23.68 -13.48 -9.52
N LEU A 250 22.65 -12.98 -8.84
CA LEU A 250 21.38 -12.68 -9.51
C LEU A 250 21.51 -11.55 -10.54
N SER A 251 22.40 -10.58 -10.30
CA SER A 251 22.67 -9.52 -11.27
C SER A 251 23.37 -10.03 -12.52
N GLU A 252 24.30 -10.98 -12.36
CA GLU A 252 25.00 -11.64 -13.47
C GLU A 252 24.04 -12.51 -14.30
N LEU A 253 23.06 -13.14 -13.63
CA LEU A 253 22.05 -14.01 -14.27
C LEU A 253 20.83 -13.26 -14.81
N ARG A 254 20.81 -11.93 -14.75
CA ARG A 254 19.62 -11.15 -15.03
C ARG A 254 19.09 -11.34 -16.45
N GLU A 255 19.94 -11.34 -17.45
CA GLU A 255 19.55 -11.54 -18.86
C GLU A 255 18.92 -12.93 -19.05
N THR A 256 19.57 -13.96 -18.51
CA THR A 256 19.05 -15.35 -18.55
C THR A 256 17.72 -15.50 -17.80
N LEU A 257 17.56 -14.78 -16.68
CA LEU A 257 16.29 -14.77 -15.94
C LEU A 257 15.16 -14.07 -16.71
N GLU A 258 15.49 -13.01 -17.46
CA GLU A 258 14.54 -12.31 -18.33
C GLU A 258 14.11 -13.22 -19.51
N GLU A 259 15.01 -13.99 -20.10
CA GLU A 259 14.72 -14.97 -21.14
C GLU A 259 13.84 -16.12 -20.63
N ILE A 260 14.18 -16.69 -19.46
CA ILE A 260 13.36 -17.74 -18.81
C ILE A 260 11.94 -17.23 -18.48
N ALA A 261 11.83 -15.99 -18.04
CA ALA A 261 10.54 -15.37 -17.71
C ALA A 261 9.69 -15.04 -18.95
N ALA A 262 10.32 -14.82 -20.10
CA ALA A 262 9.66 -14.55 -21.38
C ALA A 262 9.14 -15.82 -22.08
N ALA A 263 9.70 -16.99 -21.78
CA ALA A 263 9.25 -18.25 -22.32
C ALA A 263 7.82 -18.56 -21.83
N GLU A 264 6.85 -18.64 -22.75
CA GLU A 264 5.41 -18.76 -22.43
C GLU A 264 4.98 -20.14 -21.93
N ASP A 265 5.83 -21.19 -22.03
CA ASP A 265 5.48 -22.58 -21.68
C ASP A 265 6.37 -23.17 -20.58
N GLU A 266 5.80 -24.17 -19.85
CA GLU A 266 6.48 -24.95 -18.78
C GLU A 266 7.78 -25.66 -19.24
N ALA A 267 8.05 -25.69 -20.53
CA ALA A 267 9.32 -26.12 -21.10
C ALA A 267 10.33 -24.98 -21.07
N VAL A 268 10.92 -24.70 -19.91
CA VAL A 268 12.22 -24.04 -19.86
C VAL A 268 13.14 -24.79 -20.82
N VAL A 269 13.61 -24.08 -21.85
CA VAL A 269 14.48 -24.66 -22.87
C VAL A 269 15.63 -25.38 -22.17
N PRO A 270 15.94 -26.63 -22.51
CA PRO A 270 16.97 -27.42 -21.83
C PRO A 270 18.32 -26.73 -21.77
N GLU A 271 18.67 -25.93 -22.79
CA GLU A 271 19.92 -25.17 -22.89
C GLU A 271 20.03 -24.06 -21.85
N GLU A 272 18.95 -23.31 -21.54
CA GLU A 272 18.92 -22.26 -20.51
C GLU A 272 19.06 -22.85 -19.10
N LYS A 273 18.46 -24.02 -18.87
CA LYS A 273 18.69 -24.79 -17.64
C LYS A 273 20.14 -25.20 -17.48
N GLU A 274 20.80 -25.62 -18.55
CA GLU A 274 22.21 -25.99 -18.52
C GLU A 274 23.11 -24.79 -18.27
N GLU A 275 22.80 -23.62 -18.81
CA GLU A 275 23.57 -22.39 -18.59
C GLU A 275 23.44 -21.89 -17.15
N VAL A 276 22.22 -21.83 -16.60
CA VAL A 276 21.98 -21.54 -15.18
C VAL A 276 22.71 -22.56 -14.29
N MET A 277 22.65 -23.85 -14.65
CA MET A 277 23.36 -24.90 -13.89
C MET A 277 24.87 -24.76 -13.96
N ARG A 278 25.45 -24.41 -15.12
CA ARG A 278 26.90 -24.15 -15.26
C ARG A 278 27.36 -22.95 -14.42
N LEU A 279 26.58 -21.85 -14.43
CA LEU A 279 26.85 -20.67 -13.62
C LEU A 279 26.75 -20.99 -12.13
N ILE A 280 25.72 -21.77 -11.72
CA ILE A 280 25.60 -22.26 -10.34
C ILE A 280 26.73 -23.23 -9.98
N GLU A 281 27.23 -24.03 -10.92
CA GLU A 281 28.38 -24.91 -10.74
C GLU A 281 29.68 -24.15 -10.50
N GLY A 282 29.85 -22.95 -11.08
CA GLY A 282 30.96 -22.05 -10.84
C GLY A 282 30.94 -21.35 -9.48
N ILE A 283 29.82 -21.25 -8.81
CA ILE A 283 29.67 -20.54 -7.52
C ILE A 283 30.25 -21.33 -6.31
N GLY A 284 30.80 -22.47 -6.47
CA GLY A 284 31.34 -23.30 -5.38
C GLY A 284 32.79 -23.75 -5.58
N ALA A 285 33.44 -23.27 -6.61
CA ALA A 285 34.86 -23.49 -6.90
C ALA A 285 35.67 -22.24 -6.48
#